data_4f61d5e853cbfcf3c8008d55b70b21c1
#
_entry.id   4f61d5e853cbfcf3c8008d55b70b21c1
#
_cell.length_a   1.000
_cell.length_b   1.000
_cell.length_c   1.000
_cell.angle_alpha   90.00
_cell.angle_beta   90.00
_cell.angle_gamma   90.00
#
_symmetry.space_group_name_H-M   'P 1'
#
loop_
_entity.id
_entity.type
_entity.pdbx_description
1 polymer ?
#
loop_
_entity_poly.entity_id
_entity_poly.type
_entity_poly.pdbx_seq_one_letter_code
_entity_poly.pdbx_strand_id
1 'polypeptide(L)'
;MNRIIENTRRLLAAGLLMLAASCSTSNTLAPSTPDITNTEVAGFQNVQPGSEEDFILNVGRRTYFTQGSAALDSVAKATLDTQIAWLAKHPRWLLKLQGFADDPGASETALSQQRADAVMDYLAAGGIDRNHMWAKGYGKDRLVRDCPDTACRSQNRRVVSNLRDERDEP
;
A
#
# COMPACT_ATOMS: atom_id res chain seq x y z
N MET A 1 -19.61 -50.48 64.76
CA MET A 1 -19.65 -49.03 64.46
C MET A 1 -18.59 -48.59 63.41
N ASN A 2 -17.66 -49.46 63.03
CA ASN A 2 -16.60 -49.10 62.08
C ASN A 2 -16.90 -49.40 60.60
N ARG A 3 -17.90 -50.18 60.28
CA ARG A 3 -18.21 -50.51 58.84
C ARG A 3 -19.01 -49.44 58.09
N ILE A 4 -19.71 -48.60 58.85
CA ILE A 4 -20.51 -47.53 58.23
C ILE A 4 -19.62 -46.32 57.81
N ILE A 5 -18.54 -46.07 58.54
CA ILE A 5 -17.61 -44.98 58.29
C ILE A 5 -16.70 -45.27 57.04
N GLU A 6 -16.35 -46.55 56.86
CA GLU A 6 -15.54 -46.94 55.70
C GLU A 6 -16.31 -46.83 54.34
N ASN A 7 -17.61 -47.15 54.37
CA ASN A 7 -18.43 -47.06 53.13
C ASN A 7 -18.72 -45.62 52.78
N THR A 8 -18.87 -44.71 53.74
CA THR A 8 -19.02 -43.26 53.42
C THR A 8 -17.73 -42.64 52.90
N ARG A 9 -16.58 -43.10 53.36
CA ARG A 9 -15.27 -42.62 52.79
C ARG A 9 -15.01 -43.10 51.40
N ARG A 10 -15.46 -44.32 51.02
CA ARG A 10 -15.33 -44.84 49.66
C ARG A 10 -16.28 -44.20 48.66
N LEU A 11 -17.45 -43.76 49.06
CA LEU A 11 -18.41 -43.04 48.23
C LEU A 11 -18.01 -41.59 48.02
N LEU A 12 -17.33 -40.92 48.95
CA LEU A 12 -16.81 -39.58 48.78
C LEU A 12 -15.54 -39.53 47.89
N ALA A 13 -14.76 -40.62 47.86
CA ALA A 13 -13.60 -40.72 47.00
C ALA A 13 -13.97 -40.98 45.51
N ALA A 14 -15.12 -41.64 45.28
CA ALA A 14 -15.60 -41.89 43.91
C ALA A 14 -16.29 -40.66 43.28
N GLY A 15 -16.82 -39.74 44.10
CA GLY A 15 -17.49 -38.51 43.58
C GLY A 15 -16.55 -37.40 43.17
N LEU A 16 -15.27 -37.44 43.54
CA LEU A 16 -14.31 -36.35 43.26
C LEU A 16 -13.50 -36.57 41.99
N LEU A 17 -13.63 -37.73 41.35
CA LEU A 17 -12.91 -38.03 40.10
C LEU A 17 -13.69 -37.71 38.79
N MET A 18 -14.93 -37.25 38.87
CA MET A 18 -15.76 -36.96 37.69
C MET A 18 -15.89 -35.49 37.38
N LEU A 19 -15.15 -34.60 38.04
CA LEU A 19 -15.19 -33.14 37.80
C LEU A 19 -13.96 -32.57 37.12
N ALA A 20 -13.06 -33.41 36.62
CA ALA A 20 -11.85 -32.96 35.90
C ALA A 20 -11.85 -33.24 34.41
N ALA A 21 -12.99 -33.51 33.79
CA ALA A 21 -13.09 -33.81 32.38
C ALA A 21 -13.98 -32.83 31.60
N SER A 22 -13.83 -31.55 31.89
CA SER A 22 -14.64 -30.56 31.18
C SER A 22 -13.94 -29.20 31.19
N CYS A 23 -12.79 -29.11 30.53
CA CYS A 23 -12.22 -27.85 29.99
C CYS A 23 -10.95 -28.18 29.22
N SER A 24 -11.10 -28.65 28.00
CA SER A 24 -10.02 -28.63 27.02
C SER A 24 -10.61 -28.62 25.60
N THR A 25 -11.50 -27.68 25.36
CA THR A 25 -11.64 -27.13 24.01
C THR A 25 -10.97 -25.76 24.03
N SER A 26 -9.65 -25.73 24.13
CA SER A 26 -8.89 -24.66 23.56
C SER A 26 -9.04 -24.81 22.04
N ASN A 27 -10.14 -24.27 21.51
CA ASN A 27 -10.12 -23.75 20.18
C ASN A 27 -9.07 -22.63 20.18
N THR A 28 -7.81 -23.00 20.08
CA THR A 28 -6.82 -22.15 19.48
C THR A 28 -7.27 -22.01 18.02
N LEU A 29 -8.13 -21.00 17.78
CA LEU A 29 -8.17 -20.36 16.50
C LEU A 29 -6.74 -19.86 16.33
N ALA A 30 -5.87 -20.68 15.76
CA ALA A 30 -4.68 -20.18 15.11
C ALA A 30 -5.20 -19.05 14.21
N PRO A 31 -4.66 -17.83 14.31
CA PRO A 31 -4.98 -16.83 13.34
C PRO A 31 -4.66 -17.49 12.01
N SER A 32 -5.69 -17.81 11.24
CA SER A 32 -5.51 -18.13 9.83
C SER A 32 -4.91 -16.86 9.25
N THR A 33 -3.58 -16.80 9.19
CA THR A 33 -2.94 -15.90 8.26
C THR A 33 -3.63 -16.20 6.94
N PRO A 34 -4.36 -15.24 6.37
CA PRO A 34 -4.88 -15.46 5.04
C PRO A 34 -3.66 -15.84 4.21
N ASP A 35 -3.73 -16.98 3.60
CA ASP A 35 -2.70 -17.42 2.65
C ASP A 35 -2.80 -16.43 1.48
N ILE A 36 -2.13 -15.28 1.65
CA ILE A 36 -1.97 -14.28 0.60
C ILE A 36 -0.88 -14.82 -0.31
N THR A 37 -1.10 -16.02 -0.80
CA THR A 37 -0.41 -16.48 -1.99
C THR A 37 -1.04 -15.74 -3.16
N ASN A 38 -0.47 -14.60 -3.51
CA ASN A 38 -0.75 -13.88 -4.77
C ASN A 38 -0.44 -14.75 -6.01
N THR A 39 -0.29 -16.04 -5.82
CA THR A 39 0.16 -16.96 -6.87
C THR A 39 -0.97 -17.44 -7.78
N GLU A 40 -2.24 -17.17 -7.47
CA GLU A 40 -3.34 -17.72 -8.29
C GLU A 40 -4.51 -16.75 -8.54
N VAL A 41 -4.28 -15.44 -8.51
CA VAL A 41 -5.30 -14.52 -9.01
C VAL A 41 -5.24 -14.52 -10.53
N ALA A 42 -6.26 -15.09 -11.16
CA ALA A 42 -6.41 -15.08 -12.62
C ALA A 42 -6.21 -13.66 -13.17
N GLY A 43 -5.22 -13.47 -14.02
CA GLY A 43 -4.85 -12.18 -14.63
C GLY A 43 -3.47 -11.64 -14.23
N PHE A 44 -2.84 -12.13 -13.15
CA PHE A 44 -1.51 -11.69 -12.73
C PHE A 44 -0.40 -12.73 -12.93
N GLN A 45 -0.74 -13.87 -13.52
CA GLN A 45 0.16 -15.04 -13.63
C GLN A 45 1.31 -14.87 -14.64
N ASN A 46 1.29 -13.81 -15.47
CA ASN A 46 2.26 -13.63 -16.54
C ASN A 46 2.79 -12.17 -16.62
N VAL A 47 2.97 -11.51 -15.47
CA VAL A 47 3.59 -10.18 -15.47
C VAL A 47 5.06 -10.32 -15.89
N GLN A 48 5.39 -9.74 -17.05
CA GLN A 48 6.76 -9.77 -17.56
C GLN A 48 7.62 -8.79 -16.77
N PRO A 49 8.76 -9.23 -16.20
CA PRO A 49 9.70 -8.34 -15.53
C PRO A 49 10.13 -7.19 -16.45
N GLY A 50 10.08 -5.96 -15.97
CA GLY A 50 10.42 -4.75 -16.73
C GLY A 50 9.31 -4.25 -17.65
N SER A 51 8.10 -4.79 -17.57
CA SER A 51 6.91 -4.27 -18.26
C SER A 51 6.24 -3.12 -17.48
N GLU A 52 5.30 -2.43 -18.10
CA GLU A 52 4.49 -1.42 -17.42
C GLU A 52 3.63 -2.06 -16.32
N GLU A 53 3.11 -3.26 -16.55
CA GLU A 53 2.36 -4.02 -15.56
C GLU A 53 3.21 -4.35 -14.32
N ASP A 54 4.47 -4.75 -14.52
CA ASP A 54 5.41 -5.00 -13.44
C ASP A 54 5.64 -3.74 -12.60
N PHE A 55 5.84 -2.59 -13.25
CA PHE A 55 5.98 -1.32 -12.56
C PHE A 55 4.73 -0.94 -11.76
N ILE A 56 3.53 -1.13 -12.34
CA ILE A 56 2.27 -0.80 -11.68
C ILE A 56 2.00 -1.67 -10.47
N LEU A 57 2.23 -2.98 -10.59
CA LEU A 57 1.81 -3.97 -9.61
C LEU A 57 2.84 -4.19 -8.50
N ASN A 58 4.12 -4.24 -8.85
CA ASN A 58 5.20 -4.62 -7.94
C ASN A 58 5.98 -3.43 -7.37
N VAL A 59 5.95 -2.28 -8.05
CA VAL A 59 6.68 -1.07 -7.63
C VAL A 59 5.74 -0.01 -7.08
N GLY A 60 4.62 0.19 -7.76
CA GLY A 60 3.65 1.23 -7.43
C GLY A 60 3.97 2.57 -8.09
N ARG A 61 2.98 3.12 -8.78
CA ARG A 61 3.14 4.34 -9.58
C ARG A 61 2.56 5.60 -8.94
N ARG A 62 2.05 5.55 -7.70
CA ARG A 62 1.39 6.69 -7.06
C ARG A 62 2.13 7.15 -5.83
N THR A 63 2.38 8.46 -5.78
CA THR A 63 2.94 9.15 -4.63
C THR A 63 1.90 10.12 -4.10
N TYR A 64 1.57 10.05 -2.81
CA TYR A 64 0.53 10.85 -2.17
C TYR A 64 1.11 12.01 -1.37
N PHE A 65 0.27 13.04 -1.16
CA PHE A 65 0.68 14.28 -0.50
C PHE A 65 -0.30 14.71 0.59
N THR A 66 0.24 15.37 1.59
CA THR A 66 -0.58 16.05 2.60
C THR A 66 -1.25 17.30 2.00
N GLN A 67 -2.34 17.74 2.63
CA GLN A 67 -3.09 18.90 2.19
C GLN A 67 -2.19 20.15 2.16
N GLY A 68 -2.28 20.93 1.10
CA GLY A 68 -1.56 22.21 0.93
C GLY A 68 -0.04 22.07 0.76
N SER A 69 0.50 20.84 0.62
CA SER A 69 1.93 20.61 0.58
C SER A 69 2.36 19.85 -0.67
N ALA A 70 3.56 20.18 -1.16
CA ALA A 70 4.32 19.43 -2.15
C ALA A 70 5.55 18.70 -1.52
N ALA A 71 5.68 18.73 -0.19
CA ALA A 71 6.75 18.04 0.51
C ALA A 71 6.56 16.52 0.47
N LEU A 72 7.63 15.79 0.23
CA LEU A 72 7.67 14.32 0.24
C LEU A 72 7.89 13.86 1.69
N ASP A 73 6.93 13.15 2.24
CA ASP A 73 7.06 12.47 3.53
C ASP A 73 7.85 11.15 3.41
N SER A 74 8.03 10.44 4.51
CA SER A 74 8.80 9.19 4.52
C SER A 74 8.15 8.08 3.67
N VAL A 75 6.82 8.02 3.60
CA VAL A 75 6.09 7.02 2.81
C VAL A 75 6.24 7.33 1.33
N ALA A 76 6.09 8.60 0.94
CA ALA A 76 6.33 9.07 -0.43
C ALA A 76 7.75 8.73 -0.88
N LYS A 77 8.76 9.05 -0.05
CA LYS A 77 10.16 8.74 -0.34
C LYS A 77 10.41 7.25 -0.51
N ALA A 78 9.90 6.41 0.40
CA ALA A 78 10.04 4.96 0.29
C ALA A 78 9.45 4.42 -1.02
N THR A 79 8.28 4.94 -1.46
CA THR A 79 7.71 4.58 -2.76
C THR A 79 8.63 5.00 -3.91
N LEU A 80 9.18 6.21 -3.86
CA LEU A 80 10.07 6.71 -4.90
C LEU A 80 11.41 5.96 -4.93
N ASP A 81 11.93 5.52 -3.79
CA ASP A 81 13.15 4.68 -3.71
C ASP A 81 12.94 3.35 -4.44
N THR A 82 11.76 2.72 -4.32
CA THR A 82 11.44 1.52 -5.09
C THR A 82 11.33 1.81 -6.59
N GLN A 83 10.78 2.97 -6.98
CA GLN A 83 10.75 3.40 -8.38
C GLN A 83 12.16 3.64 -8.93
N ILE A 84 13.05 4.30 -8.18
CA ILE A 84 14.45 4.51 -8.56
C ILE A 84 15.15 3.17 -8.80
N ALA A 85 15.03 2.23 -7.86
CA ALA A 85 15.66 0.92 -7.96
C ALA A 85 15.18 0.12 -9.18
N TRP A 86 13.92 0.26 -9.55
CA TRP A 86 13.35 -0.40 -10.72
C TRP A 86 13.75 0.30 -12.02
N LEU A 87 13.64 1.63 -12.10
CA LEU A 87 14.00 2.43 -13.28
C LEU A 87 15.48 2.30 -13.62
N ALA A 88 16.36 2.24 -12.64
CA ALA A 88 17.79 2.00 -12.84
C ALA A 88 18.10 0.67 -13.56
N LYS A 89 17.24 -0.33 -13.40
CA LYS A 89 17.34 -1.63 -14.09
C LYS A 89 16.68 -1.61 -15.49
N HIS A 90 15.83 -0.62 -15.74
CA HIS A 90 15.04 -0.54 -16.97
C HIS A 90 15.17 0.83 -17.65
N PRO A 91 16.40 1.25 -18.06
CA PRO A 91 16.70 2.60 -18.52
C PRO A 91 16.05 2.98 -19.86
N ARG A 92 15.40 2.05 -20.53
CA ARG A 92 14.64 2.32 -21.77
C ARG A 92 13.42 3.19 -21.56
N TRP A 93 12.86 3.16 -20.34
CA TRP A 93 11.62 3.83 -20.04
C TRP A 93 11.78 5.33 -19.85
N LEU A 94 10.92 6.08 -20.48
CA LEU A 94 10.67 7.48 -20.16
C LEU A 94 9.56 7.58 -19.11
N LEU A 95 9.52 8.68 -18.37
CA LEU A 95 8.61 8.84 -17.25
C LEU A 95 7.84 10.16 -17.31
N LYS A 96 6.52 10.07 -17.49
CA LYS A 96 5.61 11.20 -17.38
C LYS A 96 5.07 11.31 -15.97
N LEU A 97 5.40 12.38 -15.26
CA LEU A 97 4.95 12.67 -13.91
C LEU A 97 3.72 13.58 -13.96
N GLN A 98 2.57 13.05 -13.60
CA GLN A 98 1.30 13.76 -13.61
C GLN A 98 0.88 14.14 -12.20
N GLY A 99 0.94 15.44 -11.86
CA GLY A 99 0.53 15.98 -10.57
C GLY A 99 -0.95 16.31 -10.54
N PHE A 100 -1.59 16.02 -9.39
CA PHE A 100 -2.99 16.34 -9.11
C PHE A 100 -3.13 16.98 -7.73
N ALA A 101 -4.12 17.84 -7.59
CA ALA A 101 -4.45 18.51 -6.35
C ALA A 101 -5.96 18.49 -6.12
N ASP A 102 -6.34 18.43 -4.85
CA ASP A 102 -7.71 18.62 -4.37
C ASP A 102 -7.59 19.25 -2.98
N ASP A 103 -7.20 20.52 -2.99
CA ASP A 103 -6.77 21.27 -1.81
C ASP A 103 -7.58 22.56 -1.72
N PRO A 104 -8.59 22.64 -0.83
CA PRO A 104 -9.40 23.83 -0.68
C PRO A 104 -8.56 25.08 -0.40
N GLY A 105 -8.79 26.15 -1.18
CA GLY A 105 -8.14 27.44 -1.00
C GLY A 105 -6.74 27.57 -1.60
N ALA A 106 -6.18 26.52 -2.22
CA ALA A 106 -4.91 26.59 -2.94
C ALA A 106 -5.12 26.81 -4.45
N SER A 107 -4.11 27.36 -5.12
CA SER A 107 -4.02 27.29 -6.57
C SER A 107 -3.67 25.88 -6.99
N GLU A 108 -4.68 25.09 -7.31
CA GLU A 108 -4.54 23.63 -7.51
C GLU A 108 -3.65 23.30 -8.70
N THR A 109 -3.69 24.09 -9.77
CA THR A 109 -2.79 23.92 -10.91
C THR A 109 -1.34 24.15 -10.49
N ALA A 110 -1.04 25.21 -9.76
CA ALA A 110 0.33 25.48 -9.30
C ALA A 110 0.81 24.43 -8.30
N LEU A 111 -0.04 24.04 -7.33
CA LEU A 111 0.31 23.02 -6.33
C LEU A 111 0.54 21.64 -6.96
N SER A 112 -0.29 21.27 -7.93
CA SER A 112 -0.12 20.00 -8.67
C SER A 112 1.18 19.97 -9.48
N GLN A 113 1.59 21.10 -10.07
CA GLN A 113 2.87 21.23 -10.74
C GLN A 113 4.03 21.10 -9.75
N GLN A 114 3.99 21.81 -8.62
CA GLN A 114 5.02 21.72 -7.58
C GLN A 114 5.19 20.28 -7.05
N ARG A 115 4.10 19.52 -6.91
CA ARG A 115 4.14 18.10 -6.52
C ARG A 115 4.85 17.25 -7.58
N ALA A 116 4.51 17.45 -8.86
CA ALA A 116 5.13 16.72 -9.94
C ALA A 116 6.63 17.04 -10.06
N ASP A 117 7.01 18.32 -9.88
CA ASP A 117 8.40 18.76 -9.87
C ASP A 117 9.18 18.16 -8.68
N ALA A 118 8.59 18.14 -7.49
CA ALA A 118 9.21 17.55 -6.31
C ALA A 118 9.51 16.05 -6.49
N VAL A 119 8.61 15.30 -7.13
CA VAL A 119 8.86 13.90 -7.48
C VAL A 119 9.98 13.79 -8.51
N MET A 120 9.97 14.61 -9.56
CA MET A 120 11.00 14.62 -10.59
C MET A 120 12.38 14.93 -10.00
N ASP A 121 12.47 15.91 -9.11
CA ASP A 121 13.71 16.30 -8.44
C ASP A 121 14.23 15.16 -7.56
N TYR A 122 13.36 14.47 -6.83
CA TYR A 122 13.74 13.34 -5.99
C TYR A 122 14.26 12.16 -6.82
N LEU A 123 13.58 11.81 -7.91
CA LEU A 123 14.01 10.75 -8.81
C LEU A 123 15.35 11.08 -9.48
N ALA A 124 15.55 12.35 -9.89
CA ALA A 124 16.80 12.82 -10.47
C ALA A 124 17.96 12.77 -9.45
N ALA A 125 17.71 13.16 -8.20
CA ALA A 125 18.67 13.03 -7.11
C ALA A 125 19.04 11.57 -6.84
N GLY A 126 18.12 10.63 -7.08
CA GLY A 126 18.35 9.18 -7.02
C GLY A 126 19.03 8.58 -8.25
N GLY A 127 19.45 9.41 -9.22
CA GLY A 127 20.24 8.99 -10.40
C GLY A 127 19.43 8.70 -11.66
N ILE A 128 18.13 9.00 -11.69
CA ILE A 128 17.35 8.87 -12.92
C ILE A 128 17.60 10.09 -13.83
N ASP A 129 17.92 9.84 -15.11
CA ASP A 129 18.22 10.92 -16.05
C ASP A 129 17.02 11.86 -16.21
N ARG A 130 17.26 13.16 -15.92
CA ARG A 130 16.23 14.19 -16.02
C ARG A 130 15.68 14.34 -17.45
N ASN A 131 16.48 14.02 -18.47
CA ASN A 131 16.03 14.02 -19.86
C ASN A 131 15.03 12.89 -20.18
N HIS A 132 14.97 11.86 -19.35
CA HIS A 132 13.99 10.78 -19.45
C HIS A 132 12.69 11.10 -18.72
N MET A 133 12.58 12.28 -18.09
CA MET A 133 11.41 12.64 -17.29
C MET A 133 10.80 13.97 -17.75
N TRP A 134 9.50 14.12 -17.55
CA TRP A 134 8.82 15.42 -17.61
C TRP A 134 7.65 15.45 -16.64
N ALA A 135 7.40 16.62 -16.08
CA ALA A 135 6.40 16.86 -15.06
C ALA A 135 5.30 17.78 -15.58
N LYS A 136 4.04 17.44 -15.30
CA LYS A 136 2.88 18.28 -15.64
C LYS A 136 1.84 18.25 -14.53
N GLY A 137 1.43 19.44 -14.08
CA GLY A 137 0.33 19.63 -13.15
C GLY A 137 -1.01 19.70 -13.88
N TYR A 138 -1.99 19.00 -13.35
CA TYR A 138 -3.36 18.93 -13.89
C TYR A 138 -4.41 19.51 -12.92
N GLY A 139 -3.99 20.06 -11.77
CA GLY A 139 -4.94 20.56 -10.78
C GLY A 139 -5.96 19.51 -10.37
N LYS A 140 -7.25 19.86 -10.48
CA LYS A 140 -8.41 18.98 -10.22
C LYS A 140 -8.84 18.11 -11.37
N ASP A 141 -8.20 18.19 -12.50
CA ASP A 141 -8.56 17.35 -13.63
C ASP A 141 -8.39 15.87 -13.24
N ARG A 142 -9.32 15.02 -13.68
CA ARG A 142 -9.27 13.56 -13.46
C ARG A 142 -9.19 13.15 -11.98
N LEU A 143 -10.10 13.64 -11.15
CA LEU A 143 -10.29 13.15 -9.79
C LEU A 143 -10.51 11.63 -9.81
N VAL A 144 -9.87 10.90 -8.90
CA VAL A 144 -10.15 9.46 -8.71
C VAL A 144 -11.30 9.22 -7.76
N ARG A 145 -11.65 10.25 -6.96
CA ARG A 145 -12.79 10.28 -6.06
C ARG A 145 -13.43 11.65 -6.10
N ASP A 146 -14.73 11.69 -6.31
CA ASP A 146 -15.55 12.90 -6.27
C ASP A 146 -16.46 12.83 -5.04
N CYS A 147 -15.94 13.25 -3.92
CA CYS A 147 -16.66 13.31 -2.65
C CYS A 147 -16.02 14.35 -1.71
N PRO A 148 -16.82 14.96 -0.82
CA PRO A 148 -16.38 16.13 -0.06
C PRO A 148 -15.48 15.81 1.14
N ASP A 149 -15.41 14.54 1.57
CA ASP A 149 -14.67 14.19 2.77
C ASP A 149 -13.13 14.18 2.59
N THR A 150 -12.41 14.33 3.70
CA THR A 150 -10.95 14.43 3.70
C THR A 150 -10.27 13.15 3.23
N ALA A 151 -10.83 11.98 3.55
CA ALA A 151 -10.27 10.69 3.15
C ALA A 151 -10.35 10.52 1.62
N CYS A 152 -11.45 10.97 1.04
CA CYS A 152 -11.65 10.99 -0.39
C CYS A 152 -10.65 11.93 -1.09
N ARG A 153 -10.55 13.17 -0.63
CA ARG A 153 -9.63 14.16 -1.20
C ARG A 153 -8.17 13.74 -1.09
N SER A 154 -7.80 12.98 -0.06
CA SER A 154 -6.44 12.49 0.10
C SER A 154 -5.99 11.62 -1.07
N GLN A 155 -6.89 10.88 -1.70
CA GLN A 155 -6.60 10.05 -2.88
C GLN A 155 -6.39 10.89 -4.15
N ASN A 156 -6.93 12.10 -4.18
CA ASN A 156 -6.77 13.03 -5.30
C ASN A 156 -5.42 13.77 -5.23
N ARG A 157 -4.89 14.02 -4.03
CA ARG A 157 -3.60 14.67 -3.80
C ARG A 157 -2.43 13.72 -4.08
N ARG A 158 -2.14 13.52 -5.36
CA ARG A 158 -1.17 12.52 -5.80
C ARG A 158 -0.31 12.99 -6.98
N VAL A 159 0.79 12.32 -7.17
CA VAL A 159 1.53 12.27 -8.45
C VAL A 159 1.46 10.85 -8.97
N VAL A 160 1.26 10.71 -10.26
CA VAL A 160 1.27 9.42 -10.96
C VAL A 160 2.48 9.37 -11.88
N SER A 161 3.35 8.40 -11.65
CA SER A 161 4.50 8.07 -12.50
C SER A 161 4.03 7.13 -13.60
N ASN A 162 3.97 7.61 -14.85
CA ASN A 162 3.54 6.80 -15.99
C ASN A 162 4.73 6.52 -16.90
N LEU A 163 5.00 5.25 -17.16
CA LEU A 163 6.00 4.84 -18.13
C LEU A 163 5.56 5.20 -19.54
N ARG A 164 6.53 5.55 -20.39
CA ARG A 164 6.34 5.89 -21.81
C ARG A 164 7.48 5.34 -22.64
N ASP A 165 7.18 4.88 -23.84
CA ASP A 165 8.20 4.50 -24.82
C ASP A 165 8.74 5.74 -25.58
N GLU A 166 7.91 6.76 -25.70
CA GLU A 166 8.26 8.04 -26.34
C GLU A 166 7.70 9.23 -25.55
N ARG A 167 8.27 10.41 -25.76
CA ARG A 167 7.80 11.63 -25.12
C ARG A 167 6.54 12.12 -25.84
N ASP A 168 5.44 12.28 -25.08
CA ASP A 168 4.26 12.97 -25.61
C ASP A 168 4.65 14.41 -25.97
N GLU A 169 4.11 14.93 -27.06
CA GLU A 169 4.23 16.36 -27.36
C GLU A 169 3.59 17.21 -26.25
N PRO A 170 4.10 18.42 -25.99
CA PRO A 170 3.71 19.28 -24.88
C PRO A 170 2.25 19.73 -24.90
#